data_a07cf682bf459764b1ddcc94cc8b94c4
#
_entry.id   a07cf682bf459764b1ddcc94cc8b94c4
#
_cell.length_a   1.000
_cell.length_b   1.000
_cell.length_c   1.000
_cell.angle_alpha   90.00
_cell.angle_beta   90.00
_cell.angle_gamma   90.00
#
_symmetry.space_group_name_H-M   'P 1'
#
loop_
_entity.id
_entity.type
_entity.pdbx_description
1 polymer ?
#
loop_
_entity_poly.entity_id
_entity_poly.type
_entity_poly.pdbx_seq_one_letter_code
_entity_poly.pdbx_strand_id
1 'polypeptide(L)'
;IILVAENQDLILQTILSRCQLVKIPVYESNEISQFLVDKYEILKDKADQIANLADGNINLAIQIGTNESKDFSDMLITWLRVAYKSDPIEINNWVSSVTEMNKDEQKNFFEYGLHFFRQFVFRMLTGNDKVSLTAKELEIAGKMTSIINADKAEFIADKLNAAIECVGRNINIRIMLYADTLAIGDVIRKN
;
A
#
# COMPACT_ATOMS: atom_id res chain seq x y z
N ILE A 1 24.79 19.08 -11.27
CA ILE A 1 24.04 17.81 -11.36
C ILE A 1 23.30 17.66 -10.04
N ILE A 2 21.99 17.37 -10.11
CA ILE A 2 21.14 17.05 -8.94
C ILE A 2 20.89 15.54 -9.01
N LEU A 3 21.18 14.84 -7.91
CA LEU A 3 20.87 13.44 -7.71
C LEU A 3 19.71 13.35 -6.72
N VAL A 4 18.66 12.63 -7.05
CA VAL A 4 17.51 12.38 -6.18
C VAL A 4 17.50 10.91 -5.83
N ALA A 5 17.38 10.59 -4.54
CA ALA A 5 17.30 9.21 -4.06
C ALA A 5 16.36 9.12 -2.86
N GLU A 6 15.58 8.07 -2.80
CA GLU A 6 14.69 7.77 -1.68
C GLU A 6 15.45 7.19 -0.47
N ASN A 7 16.51 6.43 -0.73
CA ASN A 7 17.35 5.82 0.31
C ASN A 7 18.82 6.15 0.12
N GLN A 8 19.39 6.86 1.10
CA GLN A 8 20.78 7.25 1.12
C GLN A 8 21.74 6.04 1.18
N ASP A 9 21.35 4.96 1.86
CA ASP A 9 22.21 3.79 2.09
C ASP A 9 22.45 2.99 0.80
N LEU A 10 21.63 3.20 -0.22
CA LEU A 10 21.81 2.59 -1.54
C LEU A 10 22.76 3.37 -2.46
N ILE A 11 23.23 4.56 -2.03
CA ILE A 11 24.14 5.39 -2.82
C ILE A 11 25.57 5.04 -2.45
N LEU A 12 26.42 4.85 -3.48
CA LEU A 12 27.83 4.59 -3.27
C LEU A 12 28.49 5.71 -2.46
N GLN A 13 29.28 5.34 -1.45
CA GLN A 13 29.98 6.28 -0.57
C GLN A 13 30.87 7.26 -1.34
N THR A 14 31.42 6.84 -2.48
CA THR A 14 32.22 7.68 -3.38
C THR A 14 31.41 8.81 -4.04
N ILE A 15 30.10 8.63 -4.19
CA ILE A 15 29.17 9.66 -4.69
C ILE A 15 28.79 10.59 -3.53
N LEU A 16 28.40 10.03 -2.39
CA LEU A 16 28.00 10.78 -1.20
C LEU A 16 29.10 11.75 -0.75
N SER A 17 30.37 11.31 -0.77
CA SER A 17 31.53 12.15 -0.36
C SER A 17 31.77 13.36 -1.27
N ARG A 18 31.15 13.41 -2.45
CA ARG A 18 31.28 14.48 -3.45
C ARG A 18 30.03 15.31 -3.63
N CYS A 19 28.97 15.00 -2.91
CA CYS A 19 27.69 15.67 -3.01
C CYS A 19 27.36 16.37 -1.69
N GLN A 20 26.66 17.50 -1.79
CA GLN A 20 26.02 18.09 -0.64
C GLN A 20 24.69 17.37 -0.44
N LEU A 21 24.51 16.76 0.73
CA LEU A 21 23.25 16.09 1.08
C LEU A 21 22.22 17.12 1.55
N VAL A 22 21.06 17.12 0.91
CA VAL A 22 19.88 17.88 1.33
C VAL A 22 18.78 16.89 1.65
N LYS A 23 18.43 16.77 2.92
CA LYS A 23 17.28 15.95 3.36
C LYS A 23 15.99 16.72 3.11
N ILE A 24 15.07 16.12 2.36
CA ILE A 24 13.71 16.62 2.20
C ILE A 24 12.84 15.87 3.20
N PRO A 25 12.23 16.55 4.19
CA PRO A 25 11.33 15.89 5.14
C PRO A 25 10.05 15.42 4.43
N VAL A 26 9.42 14.38 4.97
CA VAL A 26 8.05 14.00 4.59
C VAL A 26 7.08 15.08 5.03
N TYR A 27 5.98 15.24 4.30
CA TYR A 27 4.93 16.18 4.68
C TYR A 27 4.21 15.73 5.94
N GLU A 28 3.87 16.68 6.81
CA GLU A 28 2.99 16.42 7.93
C GLU A 28 1.53 16.28 7.46
N SER A 29 0.74 15.47 8.17
CA SER A 29 -0.67 15.25 7.80
C SER A 29 -1.46 16.56 7.70
N ASN A 30 -1.14 17.54 8.54
CA ASN A 30 -1.80 18.85 8.48
C ASN A 30 -1.45 19.63 7.20
N GLU A 31 -0.22 19.57 6.73
CA GLU A 31 0.22 20.21 5.48
C GLU A 31 -0.46 19.58 4.27
N ILE A 32 -0.55 18.23 4.25
CA ILE A 32 -1.25 17.49 3.20
C ILE A 32 -2.74 17.84 3.21
N SER A 33 -3.38 17.87 4.38
CA SER A 33 -4.78 18.22 4.50
C SER A 33 -5.05 19.63 3.99
N GLN A 34 -4.24 20.61 4.39
CA GLN A 34 -4.37 21.98 3.91
C GLN A 34 -4.20 22.08 2.39
N PHE A 35 -3.20 21.39 1.85
CA PHE A 35 -2.96 21.33 0.40
C PHE A 35 -4.17 20.76 -0.36
N LEU A 36 -4.80 19.70 0.15
CA LEU A 36 -5.98 19.10 -0.47
C LEU A 36 -7.20 20.04 -0.46
N VAL A 37 -7.37 20.79 0.63
CA VAL A 37 -8.43 21.81 0.74
C VAL A 37 -8.19 22.94 -0.26
N ASP A 38 -6.97 23.51 -0.26
CA ASP A 38 -6.65 24.71 -1.04
C ASP A 38 -6.59 24.45 -2.54
N LYS A 39 -6.09 23.29 -2.95
CA LYS A 39 -5.85 23.00 -4.36
C LYS A 39 -6.92 22.13 -5.03
N TYR A 40 -7.56 21.28 -4.27
CA TYR A 40 -8.56 20.32 -4.79
C TYR A 40 -9.96 20.53 -4.23
N GLU A 41 -10.17 21.59 -3.42
CA GLU A 41 -11.47 21.97 -2.84
C GLU A 41 -12.13 20.81 -2.05
N ILE A 42 -11.32 19.92 -1.46
CA ILE A 42 -11.82 18.81 -0.68
C ILE A 42 -12.26 19.31 0.69
N LEU A 43 -13.42 18.85 1.17
CA LEU A 43 -13.92 19.20 2.51
C LEU A 43 -12.88 18.86 3.57
N LYS A 44 -12.67 19.75 4.56
CA LYS A 44 -11.63 19.64 5.59
C LYS A 44 -11.63 18.29 6.29
N ASP A 45 -12.79 17.82 6.75
CA ASP A 45 -12.90 16.53 7.45
C ASP A 45 -12.45 15.35 6.58
N LYS A 46 -12.76 15.40 5.28
CA LYS A 46 -12.33 14.39 4.32
C LYS A 46 -10.85 14.53 4.00
N ALA A 47 -10.33 15.75 3.87
CA ALA A 47 -8.93 16.03 3.65
C ALA A 47 -8.06 15.54 4.83
N ASP A 48 -8.51 15.69 6.07
CA ASP A 48 -7.82 15.19 7.27
C ASP A 48 -7.76 13.66 7.28
N GLN A 49 -8.84 12.99 6.90
CA GLN A 49 -8.85 11.53 6.77
C GLN A 49 -7.87 11.05 5.69
N ILE A 50 -7.88 11.69 4.52
CA ILE A 50 -6.99 11.37 3.41
C ILE A 50 -5.52 11.61 3.79
N ALA A 51 -5.23 12.73 4.45
CA ALA A 51 -3.88 13.07 4.89
C ALA A 51 -3.30 12.04 5.87
N ASN A 52 -4.14 11.55 6.78
CA ASN A 52 -3.76 10.48 7.72
C ASN A 52 -3.52 9.15 7.01
N LEU A 53 -4.33 8.82 5.98
CA LEU A 53 -4.15 7.62 5.17
C LEU A 53 -2.86 7.69 4.34
N ALA A 54 -2.51 8.88 3.87
CA ALA A 54 -1.37 9.09 2.99
C ALA A 54 -0.01 9.05 3.70
N ASP A 55 0.02 9.13 5.04
CA ASP A 55 1.22 8.99 5.88
C ASP A 55 2.46 9.73 5.32
N GLY A 56 2.29 11.01 4.98
CA GLY A 56 3.34 11.86 4.41
C GLY A 56 3.48 11.79 2.88
N ASN A 57 2.79 10.88 2.20
CA ASN A 57 2.82 10.74 0.74
C ASN A 57 1.76 11.62 0.07
N ILE A 58 2.15 12.81 -0.39
CA ILE A 58 1.25 13.78 -1.03
C ILE A 58 0.64 13.25 -2.34
N ASN A 59 1.35 12.41 -3.10
CA ASN A 59 0.84 11.83 -4.35
C ASN A 59 -0.29 10.84 -4.06
N LEU A 60 -0.13 10.00 -3.05
CA LEU A 60 -1.19 9.10 -2.58
C LEU A 60 -2.40 9.89 -2.10
N ALA A 61 -2.18 10.99 -1.35
CA ALA A 61 -3.24 11.86 -0.89
C ALA A 61 -4.05 12.47 -2.05
N ILE A 62 -3.36 12.95 -3.10
CA ILE A 62 -4.00 13.49 -4.30
C ILE A 62 -4.86 12.41 -4.98
N GLN A 63 -4.31 11.22 -5.18
CA GLN A 63 -5.03 10.13 -5.84
C GLN A 63 -6.31 9.73 -5.09
N ILE A 64 -6.22 9.59 -3.76
CA ILE A 64 -7.40 9.29 -2.93
C ILE A 64 -8.41 10.45 -3.00
N GLY A 65 -7.93 11.70 -2.98
CA GLY A 65 -8.76 12.90 -2.93
C GLY A 65 -9.50 13.22 -4.21
N THR A 66 -8.88 13.00 -5.37
CA THR A 66 -9.45 13.32 -6.69
C THR A 66 -10.35 12.21 -7.25
N ASN A 67 -10.56 11.12 -6.53
CA ASN A 67 -11.26 9.92 -7.04
C ASN A 67 -10.66 9.35 -8.35
N GLU A 68 -9.47 9.76 -8.73
CA GLU A 68 -8.71 9.12 -9.82
C GLU A 68 -8.14 7.76 -9.39
N SER A 69 -8.25 7.43 -8.11
CA SER A 69 -7.84 6.14 -7.59
C SER A 69 -8.79 5.04 -8.06
N LYS A 70 -8.30 4.08 -8.80
CA LYS A 70 -8.86 2.72 -8.81
C LYS A 70 -9.19 2.38 -7.34
N ASP A 71 -10.35 1.81 -7.07
CA ASP A 71 -10.71 1.43 -5.69
C ASP A 71 -9.76 0.31 -5.23
N PHE A 72 -8.60 0.72 -4.71
CA PHE A 72 -7.56 -0.20 -4.21
C PHE A 72 -8.10 -1.09 -3.08
N SER A 73 -9.13 -0.64 -2.37
CA SER A 73 -9.81 -1.44 -1.36
C SER A 73 -10.46 -2.66 -2.01
N ASP A 74 -11.28 -2.46 -3.03
CA ASP A 74 -11.93 -3.57 -3.74
C ASP A 74 -10.91 -4.46 -4.45
N MET A 75 -9.84 -3.88 -4.96
CA MET A 75 -8.78 -4.62 -5.61
C MET A 75 -7.99 -5.50 -4.63
N LEU A 76 -7.68 -4.99 -3.43
CA LEU A 76 -7.03 -5.74 -2.35
C LEU A 76 -7.90 -6.91 -1.88
N ILE A 77 -9.19 -6.66 -1.67
CA ILE A 77 -10.15 -7.70 -1.27
C ILE A 77 -10.27 -8.77 -2.35
N THR A 78 -10.33 -8.35 -3.60
CA THR A 78 -10.39 -9.29 -4.73
C THR A 78 -9.14 -10.16 -4.76
N TRP A 79 -7.97 -9.60 -4.55
CA TRP A 79 -6.72 -10.36 -4.44
C TRP A 79 -6.77 -11.42 -3.36
N LEU A 80 -7.18 -11.06 -2.16
CA LEU A 80 -7.28 -12.02 -1.04
C LEU A 80 -8.30 -13.13 -1.31
N ARG A 81 -9.42 -12.80 -1.97
CA ARG A 81 -10.41 -13.81 -2.39
C ARG A 81 -9.87 -14.76 -3.45
N VAL A 82 -9.18 -14.21 -4.44
CA VAL A 82 -8.52 -14.99 -5.51
C VAL A 82 -7.43 -15.88 -4.94
N ALA A 83 -6.62 -15.35 -4.01
CA ALA A 83 -5.61 -16.12 -3.30
C ALA A 83 -6.24 -17.27 -2.49
N TYR A 84 -7.32 -17.00 -1.76
CA TYR A 84 -8.02 -18.02 -0.97
C TYR A 84 -8.60 -19.12 -1.85
N LYS A 85 -9.26 -18.78 -2.97
CA LYS A 85 -9.85 -19.74 -3.91
C LYS A 85 -8.80 -20.57 -4.65
N SER A 86 -7.64 -19.96 -4.94
CA SER A 86 -6.53 -20.54 -5.73
C SER A 86 -6.94 -21.06 -7.12
N ASP A 87 -7.95 -20.44 -7.74
CA ASP A 87 -8.31 -20.74 -9.11
C ASP A 87 -7.30 -20.14 -10.09
N PRO A 88 -6.63 -20.95 -10.95
CA PRO A 88 -5.60 -20.46 -11.84
C PRO A 88 -6.06 -19.39 -12.84
N ILE A 89 -7.33 -19.44 -13.26
CA ILE A 89 -7.89 -18.48 -14.22
C ILE A 89 -8.14 -17.16 -13.50
N GLU A 90 -8.73 -17.18 -12.31
CA GLU A 90 -8.97 -15.98 -11.50
C GLU A 90 -7.63 -15.31 -11.12
N ILE A 91 -6.60 -16.10 -10.75
CA ILE A 91 -5.24 -15.62 -10.46
C ILE A 91 -4.66 -14.92 -11.68
N ASN A 92 -4.73 -15.58 -12.87
CA ASN A 92 -4.19 -14.99 -14.10
C ASN A 92 -4.88 -13.66 -14.44
N ASN A 93 -6.19 -13.58 -14.33
CA ASN A 93 -6.96 -12.38 -14.62
C ASN A 93 -6.58 -11.24 -13.66
N TRP A 94 -6.47 -11.54 -12.37
CA TRP A 94 -6.08 -10.55 -11.37
C TRP A 94 -4.63 -10.09 -11.58
N VAL A 95 -3.69 -10.99 -11.78
CA VAL A 95 -2.28 -10.65 -12.07
C VAL A 95 -2.17 -9.82 -13.34
N SER A 96 -2.94 -10.13 -14.38
CA SER A 96 -2.96 -9.32 -15.60
C SER A 96 -3.46 -7.90 -15.33
N SER A 97 -4.52 -7.71 -14.55
CA SER A 97 -5.04 -6.38 -14.21
C SER A 97 -4.03 -5.52 -13.45
N VAL A 98 -3.19 -6.12 -12.58
CA VAL A 98 -2.11 -5.40 -11.89
C VAL A 98 -0.96 -5.08 -12.84
N THR A 99 -0.59 -6.02 -13.71
CA THR A 99 0.55 -5.82 -14.63
C THR A 99 0.26 -4.85 -15.76
N GLU A 100 -1.01 -4.57 -16.06
CA GLU A 100 -1.45 -3.52 -16.99
C GLU A 100 -1.36 -2.10 -16.41
N MET A 101 -1.25 -1.98 -15.07
CA MET A 101 -1.03 -0.69 -14.40
C MET A 101 0.37 -0.16 -14.69
N ASN A 102 0.51 1.17 -14.70
CA ASN A 102 1.84 1.77 -14.67
C ASN A 102 2.53 1.53 -13.32
N LYS A 103 3.86 1.77 -13.26
CA LYS A 103 4.66 1.47 -12.06
C LYS A 103 4.23 2.24 -10.82
N ASP A 104 3.82 3.49 -10.98
CA ASP A 104 3.39 4.34 -9.88
C ASP A 104 2.06 3.83 -9.32
N GLU A 105 1.12 3.43 -10.18
CA GLU A 105 -0.14 2.80 -9.76
C GLU A 105 0.11 1.46 -9.03
N GLN A 106 1.03 0.62 -9.55
CA GLN A 106 1.42 -0.63 -8.88
C GLN A 106 2.00 -0.37 -7.50
N LYS A 107 2.95 0.57 -7.39
CA LYS A 107 3.56 0.96 -6.12
C LYS A 107 2.50 1.45 -5.15
N ASN A 108 1.64 2.36 -5.56
CA ASN A 108 0.57 2.91 -4.74
C ASN A 108 -0.42 1.84 -4.25
N PHE A 109 -0.76 0.86 -5.10
CA PHE A 109 -1.58 -0.27 -4.69
C PHE A 109 -0.94 -1.11 -3.58
N PHE A 110 0.35 -1.41 -3.69
CA PHE A 110 1.05 -2.19 -2.66
C PHE A 110 1.27 -1.38 -1.38
N GLU A 111 1.57 -0.10 -1.46
CA GLU A 111 1.67 0.81 -0.32
C GLU A 111 0.32 0.93 0.40
N TYR A 112 -0.78 1.04 -0.34
CA TYR A 112 -2.13 1.01 0.21
C TYR A 112 -2.40 -0.31 0.96
N GLY A 113 -2.08 -1.45 0.35
CA GLY A 113 -2.23 -2.77 0.99
C GLY A 113 -1.42 -2.88 2.28
N LEU A 114 -0.19 -2.39 2.27
CA LEU A 114 0.69 -2.37 3.44
C LEU A 114 0.12 -1.50 4.56
N HIS A 115 -0.39 -0.30 4.23
CA HIS A 115 -1.07 0.56 5.18
C HIS A 115 -2.29 -0.14 5.80
N PHE A 116 -3.15 -0.75 4.95
CA PHE A 116 -4.32 -1.49 5.41
C PHE A 116 -3.94 -2.60 6.42
N PHE A 117 -2.94 -3.42 6.10
CA PHE A 117 -2.53 -4.52 7.00
C PHE A 117 -1.88 -4.01 8.29
N ARG A 118 -1.14 -2.90 8.28
CA ARG A 118 -0.63 -2.26 9.51
C ARG A 118 -1.78 -1.82 10.42
N GLN A 119 -2.80 -1.16 9.89
CA GLN A 119 -3.97 -0.74 10.64
C GLN A 119 -4.80 -1.93 11.14
N PHE A 120 -4.91 -2.98 10.32
CA PHE A 120 -5.58 -4.23 10.67
C PHE A 120 -4.93 -4.92 11.87
N VAL A 121 -3.59 -5.09 11.87
CA VAL A 121 -2.84 -5.68 12.99
C VAL A 121 -2.93 -4.78 14.23
N PHE A 122 -2.78 -3.48 14.08
CA PHE A 122 -2.91 -2.54 15.20
C PHE A 122 -4.29 -2.66 15.88
N ARG A 123 -5.37 -2.71 15.08
CA ARG A 123 -6.72 -2.91 15.57
C ARG A 123 -6.87 -4.25 16.31
N MET A 124 -6.32 -5.34 15.76
CA MET A 124 -6.37 -6.66 16.40
C MET A 124 -5.68 -6.69 17.77
N LEU A 125 -4.51 -6.03 17.88
CA LEU A 125 -3.70 -6.05 19.10
C LEU A 125 -4.25 -5.12 20.18
N THR A 126 -4.83 -3.98 19.79
CA THR A 126 -5.28 -2.94 20.76
C THR A 126 -6.77 -3.03 21.06
N GLY A 127 -7.55 -3.72 20.24
CA GLY A 127 -9.03 -3.71 20.32
C GLY A 127 -9.63 -2.32 20.05
N ASN A 128 -8.84 -1.38 19.50
CA ASN A 128 -9.26 0.00 19.28
C ASN A 128 -9.70 0.21 17.84
N ASP A 129 -10.94 0.68 17.64
CA ASP A 129 -11.47 1.03 16.32
C ASP A 129 -11.03 2.44 15.84
N LYS A 130 -10.26 3.18 16.65
CA LYS A 130 -9.65 4.46 16.22
C LYS A 130 -8.40 4.19 15.38
N VAL A 131 -8.58 3.57 14.24
CA VAL A 131 -7.57 3.30 13.22
C VAL A 131 -7.84 4.16 11.99
N SER A 132 -6.81 4.42 11.18
CA SER A 132 -6.94 5.19 9.94
C SER A 132 -7.51 4.31 8.80
N LEU A 133 -8.71 3.74 9.03
CA LEU A 133 -9.47 2.96 8.06
C LEU A 133 -10.83 3.61 7.82
N THR A 134 -11.32 3.54 6.59
CA THR A 134 -12.68 3.96 6.25
C THR A 134 -13.72 3.01 6.85
N ALA A 135 -14.98 3.42 6.92
CA ALA A 135 -16.07 2.57 7.44
C ALA A 135 -16.19 1.23 6.68
N LYS A 136 -15.99 1.26 5.35
CA LYS A 136 -15.96 0.05 4.50
C LYS A 136 -14.80 -0.87 4.86
N GLU A 137 -13.61 -0.32 5.04
CA GLU A 137 -12.42 -1.07 5.41
C GLU A 137 -12.50 -1.65 6.82
N LEU A 138 -13.11 -0.94 7.76
CA LEU A 138 -13.37 -1.43 9.12
C LEU A 138 -14.30 -2.65 9.12
N GLU A 139 -15.37 -2.61 8.30
CA GLU A 139 -16.28 -3.75 8.14
C GLU A 139 -15.54 -4.98 7.57
N ILE A 140 -14.69 -4.74 6.57
CA ILE A 140 -13.88 -5.78 5.93
C ILE A 140 -12.86 -6.35 6.93
N ALA A 141 -12.12 -5.48 7.63
CA ALA A 141 -11.17 -5.88 8.66
C ALA A 141 -11.85 -6.73 9.74
N GLY A 142 -13.08 -6.35 10.16
CA GLY A 142 -13.88 -7.13 11.10
C GLY A 142 -14.17 -8.57 10.62
N LYS A 143 -14.50 -8.72 9.34
CA LYS A 143 -14.73 -10.06 8.74
C LYS A 143 -13.44 -10.86 8.55
N MET A 144 -12.32 -10.20 8.32
CA MET A 144 -11.02 -10.85 8.10
C MET A 144 -10.42 -11.43 9.38
N THR A 145 -10.72 -10.89 10.57
CA THR A 145 -10.17 -11.36 11.85
C THR A 145 -10.49 -12.83 12.16
N SER A 146 -11.55 -13.40 11.57
CA SER A 146 -11.87 -14.82 11.70
C SER A 146 -10.97 -15.76 10.86
N ILE A 147 -10.25 -15.20 9.87
CA ILE A 147 -9.49 -15.98 8.88
C ILE A 147 -8.00 -15.62 8.93
N ILE A 148 -7.69 -14.34 9.19
CA ILE A 148 -6.33 -13.79 9.19
C ILE A 148 -5.98 -13.36 10.60
N ASN A 149 -5.02 -14.07 11.22
CA ASN A 149 -4.41 -13.68 12.49
C ASN A 149 -3.20 -12.75 12.26
N ALA A 150 -2.52 -12.32 13.33
CA ALA A 150 -1.39 -11.42 13.26
C ALA A 150 -0.24 -11.96 12.40
N ASP A 151 0.13 -13.24 12.57
CA ASP A 151 1.24 -13.89 11.84
C ASP A 151 0.95 -13.94 10.33
N LYS A 152 -0.29 -14.25 9.95
CA LYS A 152 -0.73 -14.25 8.55
C LYS A 152 -0.72 -12.84 7.96
N ALA A 153 -1.15 -11.84 8.74
CA ALA A 153 -1.13 -10.46 8.32
C ALA A 153 0.30 -9.93 8.13
N GLU A 154 1.23 -10.29 9.01
CA GLU A 154 2.65 -10.01 8.88
C GLU A 154 3.23 -10.63 7.61
N PHE A 155 2.94 -11.91 7.36
CA PHE A 155 3.37 -12.58 6.13
C PHE A 155 2.89 -11.87 4.87
N ILE A 156 1.61 -11.41 4.85
CA ILE A 156 1.07 -10.66 3.70
C ILE A 156 1.75 -9.30 3.58
N ALA A 157 2.02 -8.61 4.69
CA ALA A 157 2.74 -7.34 4.70
C ALA A 157 4.16 -7.48 4.15
N ASP A 158 4.87 -8.55 4.48
CA ASP A 158 6.20 -8.85 3.93
C ASP A 158 6.15 -9.05 2.41
N LYS A 159 5.10 -9.72 1.89
CA LYS A 159 4.89 -9.89 0.45
C LYS A 159 4.64 -8.55 -0.25
N LEU A 160 3.85 -7.67 0.37
CA LEU A 160 3.60 -6.32 -0.13
C LEU A 160 4.88 -5.45 -0.14
N ASN A 161 5.70 -5.52 0.91
CA ASN A 161 6.99 -4.84 0.95
C ASN A 161 7.93 -5.33 -0.18
N ALA A 162 8.04 -6.65 -0.37
CA ALA A 162 8.83 -7.21 -1.46
C ALA A 162 8.32 -6.77 -2.83
N ALA A 163 7.00 -6.64 -3.01
CA ALA A 163 6.39 -6.16 -4.25
C ALA A 163 6.77 -4.70 -4.55
N ILE A 164 6.74 -3.83 -3.55
CA ILE A 164 7.17 -2.43 -3.69
C ILE A 164 8.63 -2.35 -4.16
N GLU A 165 9.52 -3.13 -3.55
CA GLU A 165 10.93 -3.19 -3.96
C GLU A 165 11.11 -3.72 -5.39
N CYS A 166 10.34 -4.75 -5.78
CA CYS A 166 10.40 -5.33 -7.12
C CYS A 166 9.98 -4.33 -8.21
N VAL A 167 8.91 -3.54 -7.96
CA VAL A 167 8.50 -2.46 -8.87
C VAL A 167 9.62 -1.46 -9.08
N GLY A 168 10.31 -1.07 -8.00
CA GLY A 168 11.45 -0.14 -8.06
C GLY A 168 12.66 -0.67 -8.83
N ARG A 169 12.89 -1.99 -8.78
CA ARG A 169 14.06 -2.65 -9.40
C ARG A 169 13.84 -3.19 -10.81
N ASN A 170 12.71 -2.92 -11.45
CA ASN A 170 12.35 -3.46 -12.78
C ASN A 170 12.35 -5.00 -12.86
N ILE A 171 12.05 -5.69 -11.78
CA ILE A 171 11.91 -7.14 -11.75
C ILE A 171 10.58 -7.51 -12.43
N ASN A 172 10.50 -8.71 -12.99
CA ASN A 172 9.27 -9.21 -13.58
C ASN A 172 8.20 -9.44 -12.49
N ILE A 173 7.40 -8.41 -12.25
CA ILE A 173 6.36 -8.41 -11.21
C ILE A 173 5.30 -9.49 -11.45
N ARG A 174 5.07 -9.89 -12.70
CA ARG A 174 4.06 -10.91 -13.03
C ARG A 174 4.36 -12.25 -12.36
N ILE A 175 5.60 -12.73 -12.49
CA ILE A 175 6.03 -14.01 -11.89
C ILE A 175 5.94 -13.94 -10.37
N MET A 176 6.38 -12.84 -9.78
CA MET A 176 6.31 -12.62 -8.34
C MET A 176 4.86 -12.65 -7.85
N LEU A 177 3.94 -11.94 -8.49
CA LEU A 177 2.54 -11.88 -8.11
C LEU A 177 1.86 -13.26 -8.16
N TYR A 178 2.19 -14.09 -9.15
CA TYR A 178 1.72 -15.48 -9.18
C TYR A 178 2.18 -16.26 -7.95
N ALA A 179 3.49 -16.21 -7.67
CA ALA A 179 4.07 -16.93 -6.54
C ALA A 179 3.50 -16.42 -5.20
N ASP A 180 3.39 -15.11 -5.03
CA ASP A 180 2.89 -14.50 -3.80
C ASP A 180 1.38 -14.75 -3.60
N THR A 181 0.58 -14.70 -4.67
CA THR A 181 -0.85 -15.03 -4.59
C THR A 181 -1.08 -16.47 -4.13
N LEU A 182 -0.32 -17.42 -4.66
CA LEU A 182 -0.39 -18.82 -4.23
C LEU A 182 0.08 -19.00 -2.77
N ALA A 183 1.21 -18.38 -2.41
CA ALA A 183 1.76 -18.47 -1.06
C ALA A 183 0.81 -17.85 -0.01
N ILE A 184 0.21 -16.69 -0.31
CA ILE A 184 -0.79 -16.06 0.54
C ILE A 184 -2.02 -16.95 0.68
N GLY A 185 -2.50 -17.54 -0.42
CA GLY A 185 -3.63 -18.48 -0.39
C GLY A 185 -3.35 -19.68 0.51
N ASP A 186 -2.16 -20.26 0.43
CA ASP A 186 -1.76 -21.39 1.28
C ASP A 186 -1.71 -21.00 2.77
N VAL A 187 -1.19 -19.81 3.08
CA VAL A 187 -1.13 -19.31 4.46
C VAL A 187 -2.53 -19.01 5.00
N ILE A 188 -3.40 -18.38 4.21
CA ILE A 188 -4.76 -18.05 4.66
C ILE A 188 -5.59 -19.32 4.93
N ARG A 189 -5.45 -20.38 4.11
CA ARG A 189 -6.20 -21.65 4.26
C ARG A 189 -5.71 -22.54 5.40
N LYS A 190 -4.46 -22.41 5.81
CA LYS A 190 -3.95 -23.15 6.97
C LYS A 190 -4.61 -22.61 8.25
N ASN A 191 -5.21 -23.51 9.04
CA ASN A 191 -5.72 -23.20 10.38
C ASN A 191 -4.60 -22.99 11.37
#